data_b011d4836f3399d0c80221f7fb6884c2
#
_entry.id   b011d4836f3399d0c80221f7fb6884c2
#
_cell.length_a   1.000
_cell.length_b   1.000
_cell.length_c   1.000
_cell.angle_alpha   90.00
_cell.angle_beta   90.00
_cell.angle_gamma   90.00
#
_symmetry.space_group_name_H-M   'P 1'
#
loop_
_entity.id
_entity.type
_entity.pdbx_description
1 polymer ?
#
loop_
_entity_poly.entity_id
_entity_poly.type
_entity_poly.pdbx_seq_one_letter_code
_entity_poly.pdbx_strand_id
1 'polypeptide(L)'
;MRELFSVSNHRPTHPESFKSLLNAFFANAKDGLYWFQPQRVTDKRTLSQNSYLWALCEHLGKDEAIGMTKELVLKNAMQDLNMGGWRIWGDRKEFQRDSSADKDKIKCGQIIDRLFEVAQFLNEDREPEHHIILPVPPQKGDK
;
A
#
# COMPACT_ATOMS: atom_id res chain seq x y z
N MET A 1 7.05 -11.11 -7.63
CA MET A 1 7.17 -11.77 -6.33
C MET A 1 8.30 -11.14 -5.53
N ARG A 2 8.05 -10.91 -4.26
CA ARG A 2 9.05 -10.31 -3.38
C ARG A 2 9.51 -11.31 -2.35
N GLU A 3 10.81 -11.40 -2.16
CA GLU A 3 11.40 -12.27 -1.16
C GLU A 3 12.14 -11.45 -0.13
N LEU A 4 12.02 -11.85 1.13
CA LEU A 4 12.68 -11.17 2.23
C LEU A 4 13.91 -11.96 2.68
N PHE A 5 14.95 -11.22 3.03
CA PHE A 5 16.13 -11.80 3.66
C PHE A 5 16.67 -10.82 4.68
N SER A 6 17.40 -11.33 5.62
CA SER A 6 17.98 -10.49 6.66
C SER A 6 19.50 -10.42 6.55
N VAL A 7 20.05 -9.30 7.00
CA VAL A 7 21.49 -9.03 6.98
C VAL A 7 21.95 -8.72 8.41
N SER A 8 23.04 -9.33 8.81
CA SER A 8 23.66 -9.10 10.09
C SER A 8 25.17 -9.12 9.91
N ASN A 9 25.88 -8.13 10.47
CA ASN A 9 27.33 -8.00 10.34
C ASN A 9 27.81 -8.03 8.88
N HIS A 10 27.07 -7.33 7.99
CA HIS A 10 27.36 -7.23 6.56
C HIS A 10 27.27 -8.55 5.80
N ARG A 11 26.55 -9.52 6.35
CA ARG A 11 26.35 -10.84 5.73
C ARG A 11 24.88 -11.25 5.84
N PRO A 12 24.40 -12.14 4.96
CA PRO A 12 23.08 -12.71 5.16
C PRO A 12 23.00 -13.42 6.50
N THR A 13 21.94 -13.16 7.27
CA THR A 13 21.75 -13.81 8.57
C THR A 13 21.57 -15.31 8.42
N HIS A 14 20.91 -15.72 7.32
CA HIS A 14 20.67 -17.13 6.99
C HIS A 14 21.25 -17.43 5.61
N PRO A 15 22.59 -17.68 5.50
CA PRO A 15 23.23 -17.82 4.19
C PRO A 15 22.64 -18.91 3.31
N GLU A 16 22.27 -20.05 3.90
CA GLU A 16 21.72 -21.16 3.11
C GLU A 16 20.36 -20.83 2.52
N SER A 17 19.50 -20.15 3.29
CA SER A 17 18.21 -19.70 2.81
C SER A 17 18.36 -18.67 1.67
N PHE A 18 19.28 -17.73 1.84
CA PHE A 18 19.56 -16.74 0.81
C PHE A 18 20.10 -17.38 -0.48
N LYS A 19 21.01 -18.34 -0.32
CA LYS A 19 21.56 -19.09 -1.46
C LYS A 19 20.46 -19.86 -2.20
N SER A 20 19.57 -20.50 -1.46
CA SER A 20 18.44 -21.22 -2.05
C SER A 20 17.52 -20.30 -2.84
N LEU A 21 17.28 -19.09 -2.35
CA LEU A 21 16.49 -18.09 -3.04
C LEU A 21 17.11 -17.71 -4.38
N LEU A 22 18.43 -17.46 -4.39
CA LEU A 22 19.14 -17.13 -5.62
C LEU A 22 19.13 -18.30 -6.60
N ASN A 23 19.35 -19.52 -6.13
CA ASN A 23 19.33 -20.71 -6.98
C ASN A 23 17.96 -20.93 -7.60
N ALA A 24 16.90 -20.71 -6.86
CA ALA A 24 15.53 -20.83 -7.36
C ALA A 24 15.27 -19.81 -8.49
N PHE A 25 15.76 -18.58 -8.31
CA PHE A 25 15.66 -17.58 -9.35
C PHE A 25 16.38 -18.01 -10.62
N PHE A 26 17.64 -18.43 -10.51
CA PHE A 26 18.43 -18.82 -11.67
C PHE A 26 17.87 -20.04 -12.37
N ALA A 27 17.27 -20.97 -11.64
CA ALA A 27 16.68 -22.17 -12.24
C ALA A 27 15.54 -21.86 -13.20
N ASN A 28 14.83 -20.75 -12.97
CA ASN A 28 13.66 -20.39 -13.76
C ASN A 28 13.87 -19.16 -14.65
N ALA A 29 15.03 -18.52 -14.56
CA ALA A 29 15.29 -17.30 -15.32
C ALA A 29 15.67 -17.62 -16.74
N LYS A 30 15.11 -16.85 -17.68
CA LYS A 30 15.52 -16.93 -19.09
C LYS A 30 16.80 -16.13 -19.29
N ASP A 31 17.56 -16.47 -20.33
CA ASP A 31 18.76 -15.71 -20.66
C ASP A 31 18.41 -14.26 -20.91
N GLY A 32 19.24 -13.35 -20.41
CA GLY A 32 19.04 -11.93 -20.59
C GLY A 32 19.67 -11.12 -19.47
N LEU A 33 19.38 -9.83 -19.46
CA LEU A 33 19.84 -8.92 -18.44
C LEU A 33 18.75 -8.73 -17.39
N TYR A 34 19.18 -8.66 -16.14
CA TYR A 34 18.26 -8.52 -15.01
C TYR A 34 18.74 -7.42 -14.08
N TRP A 35 17.76 -6.79 -13.42
CA TRP A 35 18.03 -5.88 -12.32
C TRP A 35 17.95 -6.62 -11.00
N PHE A 36 18.90 -6.38 -10.14
CA PHE A 36 18.82 -6.81 -8.73
C PHE A 36 18.96 -5.57 -7.86
N GLN A 37 17.90 -5.25 -7.12
CA GLN A 37 17.88 -4.05 -6.29
C GLN A 37 17.21 -4.34 -4.96
N PRO A 38 18.00 -4.71 -3.93
CA PRO A 38 17.46 -4.91 -2.60
C PRO A 38 17.08 -3.57 -1.96
N GLN A 39 15.99 -3.58 -1.20
CA GLN A 39 15.54 -2.43 -0.45
C GLN A 39 15.41 -2.80 1.01
N ARG A 40 15.82 -1.89 1.89
CA ARG A 40 15.65 -2.11 3.31
C ARG A 40 14.20 -1.99 3.71
N VAL A 41 13.70 -3.01 4.41
CA VAL A 41 12.36 -2.96 4.99
C VAL A 41 12.48 -2.24 6.34
N THR A 42 11.74 -1.15 6.49
CA THR A 42 11.79 -0.34 7.70
C THR A 42 10.65 -0.71 8.64
N ASP A 43 10.77 -0.28 9.91
CA ASP A 43 9.74 -0.54 10.90
C ASP A 43 8.50 0.32 10.71
N LYS A 44 8.53 1.29 9.82
CA LYS A 44 7.40 2.22 9.62
C LYS A 44 6.18 1.49 9.10
N ARG A 45 6.38 0.61 8.11
CA ARG A 45 5.30 -0.22 7.55
C ARG A 45 5.92 -1.29 6.65
N THR A 46 5.14 -2.33 6.37
CA THR A 46 5.59 -3.38 5.44
C THR A 46 5.29 -2.96 4.00
N LEU A 47 6.00 -3.57 3.06
CA LEU A 47 5.72 -3.38 1.64
C LEU A 47 4.32 -3.89 1.28
N SER A 48 3.89 -4.99 1.92
CA SER A 48 2.53 -5.53 1.74
C SER A 48 1.47 -4.52 2.14
N GLN A 49 1.67 -3.86 3.28
CA GLN A 49 0.72 -2.87 3.77
C GLN A 49 0.59 -1.68 2.81
N ASN A 50 1.71 -1.20 2.28
CA ASN A 50 1.70 -0.12 1.29
C ASN A 50 0.98 -0.54 0.01
N SER A 51 1.28 -1.72 -0.50
CA SER A 51 0.63 -2.25 -1.70
C SER A 51 -0.87 -2.42 -1.49
N TYR A 52 -1.25 -2.90 -0.32
CA TYR A 52 -2.65 -3.07 0.04
C TYR A 52 -3.37 -1.73 0.08
N LEU A 53 -2.75 -0.71 0.67
CA LEU A 53 -3.32 0.63 0.73
C LEU A 53 -3.66 1.15 -0.67
N TRP A 54 -2.71 1.06 -1.61
CA TRP A 54 -2.92 1.52 -2.98
C TRP A 54 -3.98 0.69 -3.72
N ALA A 55 -4.03 -0.62 -3.46
CA ALA A 55 -5.05 -1.50 -4.04
C ALA A 55 -6.45 -1.10 -3.57
N LEU A 56 -6.60 -0.76 -2.29
CA LEU A 56 -7.87 -0.27 -1.75
C LEU A 56 -8.28 1.04 -2.41
N CYS A 57 -7.35 1.98 -2.54
CA CYS A 57 -7.65 3.26 -3.16
C CYS A 57 -8.10 3.09 -4.61
N GLU A 58 -7.44 2.22 -5.36
CA GLU A 58 -7.81 1.94 -6.74
C GLU A 58 -9.19 1.29 -6.82
N HIS A 59 -9.44 0.29 -5.99
CA HIS A 59 -10.71 -0.43 -5.98
C HIS A 59 -11.87 0.50 -5.62
N LEU A 60 -11.70 1.30 -4.57
CA LEU A 60 -12.72 2.23 -4.12
C LEU A 60 -13.00 3.33 -5.16
N GLY A 61 -11.95 3.83 -5.80
CA GLY A 61 -12.09 4.88 -6.81
C GLY A 61 -12.83 4.45 -8.07
N LYS A 62 -12.90 3.15 -8.35
CA LYS A 62 -13.62 2.63 -9.51
C LYS A 62 -15.13 2.65 -9.33
N ASP A 63 -15.61 2.80 -8.11
CA ASP A 63 -17.04 2.86 -7.85
C ASP A 63 -17.64 4.11 -8.49
N GLU A 64 -18.81 3.97 -9.13
CA GLU A 64 -19.44 5.06 -9.85
C GLU A 64 -19.75 6.27 -8.97
N ALA A 65 -20.11 6.04 -7.71
CA ALA A 65 -20.42 7.12 -6.79
C ALA A 65 -19.18 7.92 -6.39
N ILE A 66 -18.00 7.30 -6.44
CA ILE A 66 -16.74 7.96 -6.11
C ILE A 66 -16.06 8.49 -7.37
N GLY A 67 -15.85 7.64 -8.38
CA GLY A 67 -15.35 8.06 -9.68
C GLY A 67 -14.04 8.85 -9.62
N MET A 68 -13.08 8.40 -8.81
CA MET A 68 -11.82 9.10 -8.61
C MET A 68 -10.63 8.20 -8.91
N THR A 69 -9.49 8.84 -9.24
CA THR A 69 -8.23 8.10 -9.32
C THR A 69 -7.79 7.68 -7.93
N LYS A 70 -6.94 6.66 -7.86
CA LYS A 70 -6.41 6.19 -6.57
C LYS A 70 -5.67 7.30 -5.81
N GLU A 71 -5.01 8.20 -6.52
CA GLU A 71 -4.32 9.34 -5.92
C GLU A 71 -5.29 10.29 -5.22
N LEU A 72 -6.42 10.57 -5.84
CA LEU A 72 -7.45 11.43 -5.26
C LEU A 72 -8.15 10.75 -4.09
N VAL A 73 -8.40 9.46 -4.18
CA VAL A 73 -8.98 8.70 -3.06
C VAL A 73 -8.06 8.79 -1.84
N LEU A 74 -6.77 8.56 -2.04
CA LEU A 74 -5.80 8.65 -0.94
C LEU A 74 -5.72 10.07 -0.37
N LYS A 75 -5.71 11.07 -1.25
CA LYS A 75 -5.71 12.48 -0.82
C LYS A 75 -6.90 12.78 0.10
N ASN A 76 -8.10 12.35 -0.30
CA ASN A 76 -9.30 12.60 0.49
C ASN A 76 -9.26 11.87 1.83
N ALA A 77 -8.81 10.63 1.86
CA ALA A 77 -8.70 9.89 3.11
C ALA A 77 -7.70 10.55 4.06
N MET A 78 -6.56 10.98 3.55
CA MET A 78 -5.55 11.65 4.37
C MET A 78 -6.00 13.04 4.81
N GLN A 79 -6.78 13.73 3.98
CA GLN A 79 -7.38 15.00 4.37
C GLN A 79 -8.35 14.82 5.54
N ASP A 80 -9.18 13.78 5.50
CA ASP A 80 -10.12 13.49 6.59
C ASP A 80 -9.39 13.21 7.90
N LEU A 81 -8.19 12.66 7.82
CA LEU A 81 -7.36 12.35 8.99
C LEU A 81 -6.36 13.44 9.33
N ASN A 82 -6.42 14.58 8.63
CA ASN A 82 -5.52 15.71 8.81
C ASN A 82 -4.06 15.36 8.66
N MET A 83 -3.77 14.52 7.66
CA MET A 83 -2.41 14.08 7.32
C MET A 83 -1.86 14.85 6.12
N GLY A 84 -1.59 16.13 6.31
CA GLY A 84 -1.07 17.01 5.27
C GLY A 84 -1.21 18.45 5.66
N GLY A 85 -1.16 19.33 4.68
CA GLY A 85 -1.27 20.76 4.92
C GLY A 85 -2.00 21.46 3.79
N TRP A 86 -2.37 22.70 4.04
CA TRP A 86 -3.07 23.52 3.07
C TRP A 86 -2.08 24.42 2.36
N ARG A 87 -2.26 24.56 1.05
CA ARG A 87 -1.47 25.43 0.19
C ARG A 87 -2.38 26.41 -0.54
N ILE A 88 -1.82 27.52 -0.97
CA ILE A 88 -2.58 28.52 -1.72
C ILE A 88 -2.43 28.24 -3.22
N TRP A 89 -3.55 28.20 -3.90
CA TRP A 89 -3.60 28.09 -5.35
C TRP A 89 -4.51 29.20 -5.90
N GLY A 90 -3.89 30.30 -6.33
CA GLY A 90 -4.65 31.46 -6.78
C GLY A 90 -5.51 32.06 -5.67
N ASP A 91 -6.82 32.02 -5.83
CA ASP A 91 -7.80 32.57 -4.88
C ASP A 91 -8.39 31.53 -3.96
N ARG A 92 -7.87 30.30 -3.98
CA ARG A 92 -8.40 29.20 -3.17
C ARG A 92 -7.26 28.47 -2.46
N LYS A 93 -7.67 27.65 -1.49
CA LYS A 93 -6.75 26.74 -0.79
C LYS A 93 -6.93 25.32 -1.30
N GLU A 94 -5.83 24.64 -1.48
CA GLU A 94 -5.79 23.23 -1.86
C GLU A 94 -5.11 22.41 -0.77
N PHE A 95 -5.65 21.23 -0.48
CA PHE A 95 -5.02 20.32 0.45
C PHE A 95 -3.89 19.58 -0.27
N GLN A 96 -2.72 19.56 0.36
CA GLN A 96 -1.58 18.76 -0.09
C GLN A 96 -1.29 17.70 0.96
N ARG A 97 -1.51 16.44 0.59
CA ARG A 97 -1.27 15.33 1.52
C ARG A 97 0.22 15.11 1.77
N ASP A 98 0.54 14.57 2.93
CA ASP A 98 1.86 14.06 3.20
C ASP A 98 2.17 12.87 2.30
N SER A 99 3.44 12.50 2.21
CA SER A 99 3.81 11.26 1.53
C SER A 99 3.28 10.06 2.32
N SER A 100 2.60 9.14 1.66
CA SER A 100 2.18 7.90 2.31
C SER A 100 3.37 7.04 2.72
N ALA A 101 4.51 7.22 2.05
CA ALA A 101 5.74 6.49 2.36
C ALA A 101 6.32 6.84 3.73
N ASP A 102 6.00 8.03 4.26
CA ASP A 102 6.50 8.50 5.55
C ASP A 102 5.62 8.09 6.73
N LYS A 103 4.50 7.42 6.48
CA LYS A 103 3.58 7.02 7.54
C LYS A 103 3.99 5.68 8.13
N ASP A 104 3.95 5.59 9.47
CA ASP A 104 4.22 4.34 10.16
C ASP A 104 3.04 3.36 10.02
N LYS A 105 3.18 2.18 10.64
CA LYS A 105 2.14 1.13 10.56
C LYS A 105 0.81 1.60 11.14
N ILE A 106 0.84 2.37 12.22
CA ILE A 106 -0.37 2.83 12.91
C ILE A 106 -1.10 3.83 12.01
N LYS A 107 -0.40 4.82 11.49
CA LYS A 107 -1.00 5.83 10.63
C LYS A 107 -1.48 5.23 9.31
N CYS A 108 -0.72 4.33 8.73
CA CYS A 108 -1.16 3.62 7.53
C CYS A 108 -2.43 2.80 7.81
N GLY A 109 -2.50 2.15 8.96
CA GLY A 109 -3.69 1.43 9.39
C GLY A 109 -4.90 2.35 9.54
N GLN A 110 -4.71 3.56 10.05
CA GLN A 110 -5.78 4.55 10.16
C GLN A 110 -6.33 4.95 8.80
N ILE A 111 -5.45 5.13 7.82
CA ILE A 111 -5.86 5.44 6.45
C ILE A 111 -6.69 4.28 5.87
N ILE A 112 -6.22 3.05 6.06
CA ILE A 112 -6.95 1.85 5.62
C ILE A 112 -8.33 1.79 6.26
N ASP A 113 -8.42 2.00 7.57
CA ASP A 113 -9.69 2.00 8.30
C ASP A 113 -10.64 3.05 7.75
N ARG A 114 -10.12 4.24 7.41
CA ARG A 114 -10.95 5.30 6.83
C ARG A 114 -11.53 4.89 5.49
N LEU A 115 -10.75 4.19 4.66
CA LEU A 115 -11.24 3.70 3.38
C LEU A 115 -12.39 2.69 3.57
N PHE A 116 -12.28 1.81 4.56
CA PHE A 116 -13.35 0.88 4.88
C PHE A 116 -14.59 1.61 5.40
N GLU A 117 -14.41 2.66 6.20
CA GLU A 117 -15.53 3.47 6.67
C GLU A 117 -16.29 4.13 5.52
N VAL A 118 -15.56 4.66 4.53
CA VAL A 118 -16.17 5.26 3.35
C VAL A 118 -16.99 4.24 2.57
N ALA A 119 -16.42 3.04 2.36
CA ALA A 119 -17.15 1.97 1.69
C ALA A 119 -18.40 1.57 2.46
N GLN A 120 -18.29 1.43 3.76
CA GLN A 120 -19.42 1.07 4.62
C GLN A 120 -20.52 2.14 4.57
N PHE A 121 -20.13 3.41 4.61
CA PHE A 121 -21.07 4.52 4.50
C PHE A 121 -21.88 4.45 3.20
N LEU A 122 -21.20 4.22 2.09
CA LEU A 122 -21.88 4.10 0.81
C LEU A 122 -22.77 2.85 0.73
N ASN A 123 -22.36 1.76 1.36
CA ASN A 123 -23.12 0.52 1.34
C ASN A 123 -24.41 0.60 2.14
N GLU A 124 -24.54 1.53 3.08
CA GLU A 124 -25.75 1.66 3.90
C GLU A 124 -27.03 1.88 3.06
N ASP A 125 -26.91 2.59 1.95
CA ASP A 125 -28.05 2.91 1.09
C ASP A 125 -28.13 2.01 -0.15
N ARG A 126 -27.39 0.89 -0.16
CA ARG A 126 -27.33 0.01 -1.32
C ARG A 126 -27.86 -1.39 -1.00
N GLU A 127 -28.46 -2.03 -2.00
CA GLU A 127 -28.78 -3.43 -1.90
C GLU A 127 -27.50 -4.29 -1.77
N PRO A 128 -27.55 -5.43 -1.07
CA PRO A 128 -26.35 -6.25 -0.87
C PRO A 128 -25.59 -6.59 -2.14
N GLU A 129 -26.27 -6.77 -3.25
CA GLU A 129 -25.65 -7.09 -4.54
C GLU A 129 -24.86 -5.94 -5.14
N HIS A 130 -25.08 -4.71 -4.65
CA HIS A 130 -24.41 -3.50 -5.11
C HIS A 130 -23.42 -2.96 -4.10
N HIS A 131 -23.15 -3.70 -3.04
CA HIS A 131 -22.19 -3.28 -2.02
C HIS A 131 -20.76 -3.27 -2.59
N ILE A 132 -20.00 -2.27 -2.17
CA ILE A 132 -18.56 -2.23 -2.42
C ILE A 132 -17.93 -3.27 -1.52
N ILE A 133 -17.24 -4.24 -2.12
CA ILE A 133 -16.52 -5.27 -1.38
C ILE A 133 -15.04 -5.03 -1.58
N LEU A 134 -14.38 -4.51 -0.55
CA LEU A 134 -12.96 -4.23 -0.62
C LEU A 134 -12.14 -5.51 -0.44
N PRO A 135 -10.95 -5.60 -1.09
CA PRO A 135 -10.09 -6.77 -0.94
C PRO A 135 -9.73 -7.04 0.52
N VAL A 136 -9.60 -8.32 0.86
CA VAL A 136 -9.19 -8.73 2.21
C VAL A 136 -7.73 -8.34 2.43
N PRO A 137 -7.35 -7.83 3.63
CA PRO A 137 -5.95 -7.53 3.89
C PRO A 137 -5.07 -8.76 3.80
N PRO A 138 -3.77 -8.59 3.46
CA PRO A 138 -2.84 -9.70 3.46
C PRO A 138 -2.83 -10.38 4.82
N GLN A 139 -2.87 -11.71 4.82
CA GLN A 139 -2.88 -12.44 6.08
C GLN A 139 -1.50 -12.43 6.71
N LYS A 140 -1.49 -12.52 8.04
CA LYS A 140 -0.25 -12.61 8.78
C LYS A 140 0.50 -13.88 8.34
N GLY A 141 1.73 -13.70 7.86
CA GLY A 141 2.53 -14.78 7.33
C GLY A 141 2.62 -14.79 5.82
N ASP A 142 1.75 -14.10 5.11
CA ASP A 142 1.88 -13.86 3.67
C ASP A 142 3.02 -12.87 3.44
N LYS A 143 3.97 -13.28 2.68
CA LYS A 143 5.18 -12.47 2.49
C LYS A 143 5.55 -12.28 1.04
#